data_8088148742d395f2f7225e47d769851e
#
_entry.id   8088148742d395f2f7225e47d769851e
#
_cell.length_a   1.000
_cell.length_b   1.000
_cell.length_c   1.000
_cell.angle_alpha   90.00
_cell.angle_beta   90.00
_cell.angle_gamma   90.00
#
_symmetry.space_group_name_H-M   'P 1'
#
loop_
_entity.id
_entity.type
_entity.pdbx_description
1 polymer ?
#
loop_
_entity_poly.entity_id
_entity_poly.type
_entity_poly.pdbx_seq_one_letter_code
_entity_poly.pdbx_strand_id
1 'polypeptide(L)'
;FNGYTLKKYSFSVSYDYVTLKFFSDWNMIESLVKQSSDKWMIFVSSKKEGKVLQKKLGDEIAEYIDADTKSKEPMRLQSLVRRKKFSSKALICTSVLDSGINIEDLNVKYVVIDTANSVQAKQMLGRKRHDDHENITLYVRQMNKKDVLNIYTNSRRRRDEWCEYEQRPVAYLQNNWGKIPESFQKAVAMYIMPCNINDQYNAYIRFVPNPYYRYKLSIDMGSYEKILDAMEEDDDAFPKIVCSWFGKEFDPAMKQD
;
A
#
# COMPACT_ATOMS: atom_id res chain seq x y z
N PHE A 1 24.96 2.05 7.86
CA PHE A 1 24.59 3.48 8.07
C PHE A 1 25.64 4.15 8.95
N ASN A 2 26.86 4.28 8.43
CA ASN A 2 27.91 5.00 9.15
C ASN A 2 27.56 6.51 9.15
N GLY A 3 27.22 7.03 10.33
CA GLY A 3 27.02 8.46 10.56
C GLY A 3 25.59 8.94 10.83
N TYR A 4 24.60 8.05 10.90
CA TYR A 4 23.24 8.45 11.23
C TYR A 4 22.76 7.80 12.52
N THR A 5 22.26 8.61 13.46
CA THR A 5 21.58 8.12 14.66
C THR A 5 20.10 7.98 14.36
N LEU A 6 19.58 6.75 14.33
CA LEU A 6 18.16 6.48 14.16
C LEU A 6 17.43 6.77 15.49
N LYS A 7 16.63 7.83 15.55
CA LYS A 7 15.72 8.06 16.66
C LYS A 7 14.39 7.38 16.36
N LYS A 8 14.04 6.36 17.14
CA LYS A 8 12.75 5.68 17.05
C LYS A 8 11.77 6.35 18.00
N TYR A 9 10.69 6.91 17.45
CA TYR A 9 9.56 7.40 18.23
C TYR A 9 8.42 6.38 18.10
N SER A 10 7.88 5.94 19.24
CA SER A 10 6.68 5.10 19.27
C SER A 10 5.51 5.93 19.81
N PHE A 11 4.43 6.00 19.07
CA PHE A 11 3.16 6.56 19.54
C PHE A 11 2.17 5.41 19.72
N SER A 12 1.53 5.33 20.87
CA SER A 12 0.41 4.42 21.06
C SER A 12 -0.83 5.04 20.42
N VAL A 13 -1.37 4.36 19.41
CA VAL A 13 -2.67 4.71 18.82
C VAL A 13 -3.65 3.62 19.24
N SER A 14 -4.77 3.99 19.88
CA SER A 14 -5.87 3.05 20.11
C SER A 14 -6.65 2.84 18.82
N TYR A 15 -7.06 1.58 18.60
CA TYR A 15 -7.96 1.15 17.53
C TYR A 15 -9.28 0.59 18.11
N ASP A 16 -9.71 1.05 19.28
CA ASP A 16 -10.93 0.54 19.95
C ASP A 16 -12.17 0.76 19.09
N TYR A 17 -12.18 1.83 18.30
CA TYR A 17 -13.24 2.17 17.36
C TYR A 17 -13.30 1.26 16.13
N VAL A 18 -12.37 0.29 15.98
CA VAL A 18 -12.30 -0.60 14.82
C VAL A 18 -12.89 -1.95 15.15
N THR A 19 -13.90 -2.37 14.39
CA THR A 19 -14.36 -3.76 14.33
C THR A 19 -13.68 -4.45 13.16
N LEU A 20 -12.84 -5.44 13.46
CA LEU A 20 -12.04 -6.15 12.45
C LEU A 20 -12.81 -7.37 11.92
N LYS A 21 -12.80 -7.54 10.60
CA LYS A 21 -13.35 -8.70 9.88
C LYS A 21 -12.42 -9.13 8.77
N PHE A 22 -12.48 -10.42 8.39
CA PHE A 22 -11.68 -10.98 7.31
C PHE A 22 -12.58 -11.46 6.18
N PHE A 23 -12.10 -11.33 4.95
CA PHE A 23 -12.77 -11.86 3.75
C PHE A 23 -11.75 -12.54 2.83
N SER A 24 -12.19 -13.55 2.11
CA SER A 24 -11.37 -14.30 1.15
C SER A 24 -11.68 -13.97 -0.31
N ASP A 25 -12.93 -13.58 -0.61
CA ASP A 25 -13.41 -13.33 -1.97
C ASP A 25 -13.96 -11.91 -2.15
N TRP A 26 -13.54 -11.25 -3.22
CA TRP A 26 -14.04 -9.94 -3.62
C TRP A 26 -15.54 -9.93 -3.97
N ASN A 27 -16.13 -11.07 -4.34
CA ASN A 27 -17.57 -11.19 -4.58
C ASN A 27 -18.37 -10.93 -3.30
N MET A 28 -17.83 -11.32 -2.15
CA MET A 28 -18.44 -11.01 -0.85
C MET A 28 -18.47 -9.47 -0.62
N ILE A 29 -17.33 -8.79 -0.84
CA ILE A 29 -17.28 -7.33 -0.70
C ILE A 29 -18.23 -6.65 -1.68
N GLU A 30 -18.30 -7.12 -2.94
CA GLU A 30 -19.27 -6.63 -3.93
C GLU A 30 -20.72 -6.73 -3.41
N SER A 31 -21.10 -7.89 -2.87
CA SER A 31 -22.43 -8.14 -2.32
C SER A 31 -22.74 -7.24 -1.13
N LEU A 32 -21.81 -7.09 -0.20
CA LEU A 32 -21.95 -6.23 0.96
C LEU A 32 -22.09 -4.76 0.57
N VAL A 33 -21.29 -4.28 -0.38
CA VAL A 33 -21.40 -2.91 -0.90
C VAL A 33 -22.77 -2.68 -1.50
N LYS A 34 -23.28 -3.61 -2.30
CA LYS A 34 -24.61 -3.47 -2.95
C LYS A 34 -25.74 -3.42 -1.92
N GLN A 35 -25.68 -4.22 -0.88
CA GLN A 35 -26.73 -4.33 0.15
C GLN A 35 -26.68 -3.21 1.19
N SER A 36 -25.50 -2.66 1.48
CA SER A 36 -25.32 -1.61 2.49
C SER A 36 -25.94 -0.28 2.03
N SER A 37 -26.41 0.53 2.99
CA SER A 37 -26.77 1.93 2.78
C SER A 37 -25.59 2.90 3.00
N ASP A 38 -24.54 2.43 3.70
CA ASP A 38 -23.41 3.23 4.08
C ASP A 38 -22.34 3.27 3.01
N LYS A 39 -21.38 4.21 3.15
CA LYS A 39 -20.26 4.35 2.22
C LYS A 39 -19.08 3.46 2.58
N TRP A 40 -18.35 3.08 1.53
CA TRP A 40 -17.21 2.17 1.56
C TRP A 40 -15.96 2.83 1.01
N MET A 41 -14.84 2.65 1.69
CA MET A 41 -13.52 3.02 1.18
C MET A 41 -12.70 1.74 1.00
N ILE A 42 -12.31 1.43 -0.25
CA ILE A 42 -11.76 0.13 -0.64
C ILE A 42 -10.37 0.32 -1.22
N PHE A 43 -9.37 -0.19 -0.52
CA PHE A 43 -7.98 -0.21 -0.99
C PHE A 43 -7.65 -1.56 -1.61
N VAL A 44 -7.28 -1.54 -2.88
CA VAL A 44 -6.88 -2.73 -3.65
C VAL A 44 -5.38 -2.74 -3.91
N SER A 45 -4.78 -3.92 -3.95
CA SER A 45 -3.35 -4.07 -4.20
C SER A 45 -2.97 -3.87 -5.67
N SER A 46 -3.91 -4.07 -6.61
CA SER A 46 -3.65 -3.94 -8.04
C SER A 46 -4.67 -3.10 -8.78
N LYS A 47 -4.20 -2.38 -9.83
CA LYS A 47 -5.08 -1.64 -10.75
C LYS A 47 -6.09 -2.56 -11.44
N LYS A 48 -5.70 -3.80 -11.76
CA LYS A 48 -6.57 -4.78 -12.42
C LYS A 48 -7.76 -5.15 -11.54
N GLU A 49 -7.50 -5.49 -10.28
CA GLU A 49 -8.57 -5.81 -9.32
C GLU A 49 -9.51 -4.64 -9.09
N GLY A 50 -8.96 -3.43 -8.91
CA GLY A 50 -9.78 -2.24 -8.71
C GLY A 50 -10.74 -1.98 -9.89
N LYS A 51 -10.26 -2.10 -11.12
CA LYS A 51 -11.09 -1.93 -12.32
C LYS A 51 -12.15 -3.04 -12.46
N VAL A 52 -11.79 -4.28 -12.13
CA VAL A 52 -12.75 -5.41 -12.14
C VAL A 52 -13.84 -5.18 -11.10
N LEU A 53 -13.48 -4.78 -9.89
CA LEU A 53 -14.45 -4.51 -8.83
C LEU A 53 -15.36 -3.33 -9.19
N GLN A 54 -14.80 -2.22 -9.72
CA GLN A 54 -15.60 -1.09 -10.20
C GLN A 54 -16.61 -1.53 -11.27
N LYS A 55 -16.18 -2.31 -12.27
CA LYS A 55 -17.07 -2.80 -13.33
C LYS A 55 -18.20 -3.67 -12.78
N LYS A 56 -17.94 -4.48 -11.75
CA LYS A 56 -18.96 -5.33 -11.11
C LYS A 56 -19.97 -4.51 -10.29
N LEU A 57 -19.51 -3.45 -9.65
CA LEU A 57 -20.37 -2.56 -8.86
C LEU A 57 -21.18 -1.60 -9.74
N GLY A 58 -20.62 -1.18 -10.88
CA GLY A 58 -21.16 -0.15 -11.75
C GLY A 58 -20.71 1.26 -11.36
N ASP A 59 -20.63 2.16 -12.36
CA ASP A 59 -20.10 3.53 -12.17
C ASP A 59 -21.03 4.40 -11.31
N GLU A 60 -22.32 4.06 -11.21
CA GLU A 60 -23.29 4.71 -10.34
C GLU A 60 -23.07 4.40 -8.85
N ILE A 61 -22.47 3.24 -8.54
CA ILE A 61 -22.20 2.81 -7.15
C ILE A 61 -20.77 3.14 -6.75
N ALA A 62 -19.79 2.92 -7.65
CA ALA A 62 -18.38 2.96 -7.31
C ALA A 62 -17.57 3.87 -8.22
N GLU A 63 -16.74 4.71 -7.61
CA GLU A 63 -15.68 5.44 -8.30
C GLU A 63 -14.32 4.80 -8.05
N TYR A 64 -13.46 4.80 -9.08
CA TYR A 64 -12.11 4.24 -9.00
C TYR A 64 -11.06 5.32 -9.18
N ILE A 65 -10.02 5.29 -8.34
CA ILE A 65 -8.89 6.24 -8.37
C ILE A 65 -7.56 5.48 -8.28
N ASP A 66 -6.67 5.74 -9.23
CA ASP A 66 -5.30 5.21 -9.24
C ASP A 66 -4.28 6.30 -9.62
N ALA A 67 -3.02 5.90 -9.81
CA ALA A 67 -1.95 6.82 -10.21
C ALA A 67 -2.22 7.49 -11.58
N ASP A 68 -2.92 6.80 -12.49
CA ASP A 68 -3.25 7.34 -13.81
C ASP A 68 -4.32 8.44 -13.69
N THR A 69 -5.24 8.32 -12.74
CA THR A 69 -6.23 9.37 -12.45
C THR A 69 -5.55 10.68 -12.04
N LYS A 70 -4.44 10.61 -11.30
CA LYS A 70 -3.67 11.80 -10.90
C LYS A 70 -3.13 12.56 -12.11
N SER A 71 -2.71 11.86 -13.16
CA SER A 71 -2.16 12.48 -14.38
C SER A 71 -3.22 12.86 -15.40
N LYS A 72 -4.28 12.06 -15.54
CA LYS A 72 -5.30 12.24 -16.59
C LYS A 72 -6.49 13.10 -16.14
N GLU A 73 -6.84 13.03 -14.85
CA GLU A 73 -8.02 13.68 -14.28
C GLU A 73 -7.65 14.47 -13.00
N PRO A 74 -6.68 15.42 -13.05
CA PRO A 74 -6.18 16.09 -11.86
C PRO A 74 -7.27 16.87 -11.10
N MET A 75 -8.27 17.42 -11.80
CA MET A 75 -9.38 18.15 -11.19
C MET A 75 -10.27 17.27 -10.32
N ARG A 76 -10.45 16.00 -10.70
CA ARG A 76 -11.21 15.02 -9.91
C ARG A 76 -10.53 14.74 -8.59
N LEU A 77 -9.21 14.48 -8.62
CA LEU A 77 -8.42 14.27 -7.42
C LEU A 77 -8.38 15.51 -6.53
N GLN A 78 -8.20 16.72 -7.12
CA GLN A 78 -8.24 17.98 -6.38
C GLN A 78 -9.61 18.21 -5.71
N SER A 79 -10.71 17.88 -6.38
CA SER A 79 -12.05 17.94 -5.81
C SER A 79 -12.18 17.04 -4.58
N LEU A 80 -11.68 15.79 -4.64
CA LEU A 80 -11.67 14.86 -3.51
C LEU A 80 -10.84 15.41 -2.35
N VAL A 81 -9.63 15.90 -2.63
CA VAL A 81 -8.75 16.50 -1.61
C VAL A 81 -9.41 17.70 -0.93
N ARG A 82 -10.04 18.59 -1.71
CA ARG A 82 -10.69 19.81 -1.20
C ARG A 82 -11.94 19.50 -0.39
N ARG A 83 -12.79 18.60 -0.90
CA ARG A 83 -14.07 18.26 -0.24
C ARG A 83 -13.91 17.28 0.90
N LYS A 84 -12.80 16.50 0.90
CA LYS A 84 -12.55 15.40 1.85
C LYS A 84 -13.69 14.36 1.91
N LYS A 85 -14.50 14.31 0.87
CA LYS A 85 -15.69 13.45 0.70
C LYS A 85 -15.81 13.03 -0.75
N PHE A 86 -16.38 11.87 -0.98
CA PHE A 86 -16.74 11.37 -2.31
C PHE A 86 -18.24 11.23 -2.44
N SER A 87 -18.77 11.26 -3.68
CA SER A 87 -20.22 11.24 -3.94
C SER A 87 -20.77 9.82 -4.08
N SER A 88 -19.99 8.92 -4.63
CA SER A 88 -20.36 7.52 -4.82
C SER A 88 -20.58 6.79 -3.50
N LYS A 89 -21.17 5.61 -3.56
CA LYS A 89 -21.33 4.72 -2.40
C LYS A 89 -20.01 4.05 -2.03
N ALA A 90 -19.17 3.72 -3.03
CA ALA A 90 -17.87 3.14 -2.82
C ALA A 90 -16.76 3.95 -3.52
N LEU A 91 -15.68 4.23 -2.79
CA LEU A 91 -14.43 4.74 -3.35
C LEU A 91 -13.43 3.60 -3.39
N ILE A 92 -13.10 3.14 -4.59
CA ILE A 92 -12.07 2.13 -4.82
C ILE A 92 -10.77 2.84 -5.19
N CYS A 93 -9.67 2.50 -4.54
CA CYS A 93 -8.39 3.12 -4.81
C CYS A 93 -7.22 2.17 -4.63
N THR A 94 -6.12 2.48 -5.31
CA THR A 94 -4.83 1.88 -5.02
C THR A 94 -4.10 2.71 -3.97
N SER A 95 -2.85 2.34 -3.63
CA SER A 95 -1.99 3.09 -2.71
C SER A 95 -1.77 4.58 -3.07
N VAL A 96 -2.34 5.04 -4.17
CA VAL A 96 -2.27 6.46 -4.60
C VAL A 96 -2.87 7.41 -3.55
N LEU A 97 -3.85 6.95 -2.79
CA LEU A 97 -4.42 7.73 -1.70
C LEU A 97 -3.60 7.67 -0.41
N ASP A 98 -2.60 6.79 -0.32
CA ASP A 98 -1.73 6.69 0.88
C ASP A 98 -0.92 7.97 1.11
N SER A 99 -0.76 8.81 0.10
CA SER A 99 0.03 10.04 0.16
C SER A 99 -0.83 11.30 0.24
N GLY A 100 -1.42 11.56 1.42
CA GLY A 100 -1.87 12.92 1.75
C GLY A 100 -3.36 13.23 1.58
N ILE A 101 -4.22 12.29 1.19
CA ILE A 101 -5.67 12.52 1.11
C ILE A 101 -6.34 12.00 2.36
N ASN A 102 -7.07 12.86 3.06
CA ASN A 102 -7.90 12.48 4.20
C ASN A 102 -9.38 12.54 3.79
N ILE A 103 -10.13 11.53 4.20
CA ILE A 103 -11.59 11.46 4.02
C ILE A 103 -12.23 11.72 5.38
N GLU A 104 -13.06 12.77 5.46
CA GLU A 104 -13.75 13.22 6.67
C GLU A 104 -15.27 13.02 6.53
N ASP A 105 -15.68 12.05 5.71
CA ASP A 105 -17.08 11.71 5.47
C ASP A 105 -17.59 10.72 6.54
N LEU A 106 -18.48 11.17 7.41
CA LEU A 106 -19.06 10.38 8.49
C LEU A 106 -19.94 9.22 8.00
N ASN A 107 -20.35 9.24 6.73
CA ASN A 107 -21.12 8.15 6.12
C ASN A 107 -20.23 6.97 5.72
N VAL A 108 -18.90 7.13 5.71
CA VAL A 108 -17.96 6.02 5.47
C VAL A 108 -17.85 5.20 6.74
N LYS A 109 -18.53 4.04 6.77
CA LYS A 109 -18.53 3.10 7.90
C LYS A 109 -17.67 1.88 7.66
N TYR A 110 -17.32 1.63 6.41
CA TYR A 110 -16.58 0.44 6.01
C TYR A 110 -15.29 0.81 5.30
N VAL A 111 -14.19 0.22 5.75
CA VAL A 111 -12.89 0.29 5.11
C VAL A 111 -12.45 -1.11 4.73
N VAL A 112 -12.00 -1.30 3.51
CA VAL A 112 -11.48 -2.58 3.00
C VAL A 112 -10.03 -2.40 2.63
N ILE A 113 -9.17 -3.31 3.09
CA ILE A 113 -7.73 -3.28 2.78
C ILE A 113 -7.24 -4.64 2.28
N ASP A 114 -6.34 -4.57 1.30
CA ASP A 114 -5.67 -5.72 0.69
C ASP A 114 -4.16 -5.53 0.79
N THR A 115 -3.59 -5.87 1.94
CA THR A 115 -2.14 -5.78 2.18
C THR A 115 -1.67 -6.73 3.28
N ALA A 116 -0.47 -7.26 3.14
CA ALA A 116 0.26 -7.99 4.18
C ALA A 116 1.23 -7.10 4.97
N ASN A 117 1.11 -5.77 4.84
CA ASN A 117 2.04 -4.83 5.47
C ASN A 117 1.32 -4.00 6.53
N SER A 118 1.75 -4.13 7.80
CA SER A 118 1.13 -3.45 8.94
C SER A 118 1.16 -1.92 8.84
N VAL A 119 2.24 -1.36 8.29
CA VAL A 119 2.39 0.09 8.13
C VAL A 119 1.40 0.59 7.08
N GLN A 120 1.31 -0.10 5.94
CA GLN A 120 0.34 0.23 4.90
C GLN A 120 -1.10 0.09 5.40
N ALA A 121 -1.42 -1.00 6.11
CA ALA A 121 -2.74 -1.22 6.68
C ALA A 121 -3.17 -0.05 7.58
N LYS A 122 -2.30 0.37 8.48
CA LYS A 122 -2.54 1.52 9.38
C LYS A 122 -2.63 2.84 8.63
N GLN A 123 -1.82 3.04 7.59
CA GLN A 123 -1.89 4.23 6.74
C GLN A 123 -3.20 4.29 5.95
N MET A 124 -3.63 3.18 5.35
CA MET A 124 -4.90 3.08 4.63
C MET A 124 -6.09 3.37 5.54
N LEU A 125 -6.16 2.71 6.70
CA LEU A 125 -7.19 2.99 7.69
C LEU A 125 -7.18 4.46 8.13
N GLY A 126 -6.01 5.03 8.39
CA GLY A 126 -5.85 6.43 8.81
C GLY A 126 -6.27 7.46 7.76
N ARG A 127 -6.54 7.08 6.51
CA ARG A 127 -7.12 7.98 5.49
C ARG A 127 -8.58 8.29 5.76
N LYS A 128 -9.31 7.37 6.35
CA LYS A 128 -10.60 7.69 6.96
C LYS A 128 -10.35 8.35 8.32
N ARG A 129 -10.61 9.64 8.41
CA ARG A 129 -10.61 10.34 9.69
C ARG A 129 -11.89 9.98 10.43
N HIS A 130 -11.74 9.54 11.66
CA HIS A 130 -12.86 9.17 12.54
C HIS A 130 -13.11 10.26 13.59
N ASP A 131 -14.32 10.30 14.07
CA ASP A 131 -14.70 11.04 15.27
C ASP A 131 -14.69 10.08 16.48
N ASP A 132 -14.53 10.58 17.70
CA ASP A 132 -14.42 9.77 18.93
C ASP A 132 -15.63 8.85 19.18
N HIS A 133 -16.76 9.14 18.55
CA HIS A 133 -18.02 8.36 18.65
C HIS A 133 -18.29 7.45 17.44
N GLU A 134 -17.36 7.35 16.51
CA GLU A 134 -17.56 6.64 15.27
C GLU A 134 -16.93 5.25 15.33
N ASN A 135 -17.72 4.20 15.01
CA ASN A 135 -17.21 2.85 14.81
C ASN A 135 -17.01 2.58 13.32
N ILE A 136 -15.85 2.01 12.97
CA ILE A 136 -15.49 1.63 11.61
C ILE A 136 -15.34 0.12 11.55
N THR A 137 -16.00 -0.52 10.59
CA THR A 137 -15.74 -1.92 10.28
C THR A 137 -14.61 -1.99 9.26
N LEU A 138 -13.51 -2.62 9.64
CA LEU A 138 -12.34 -2.84 8.80
C LEU A 138 -12.34 -4.27 8.28
N TYR A 139 -12.54 -4.42 6.97
CA TYR A 139 -12.39 -5.70 6.28
C TYR A 139 -10.96 -5.85 5.78
N VAL A 140 -10.30 -6.92 6.16
CA VAL A 140 -8.95 -7.25 5.68
C VAL A 140 -9.02 -8.51 4.83
N ARG A 141 -8.45 -8.44 3.62
CA ARG A 141 -8.35 -9.63 2.78
C ARG A 141 -7.48 -10.67 3.47
N GLN A 142 -8.04 -11.84 3.70
CA GLN A 142 -7.28 -13.00 4.18
C GLN A 142 -6.36 -13.48 3.05
N MET A 143 -5.06 -13.43 3.31
CA MET A 143 -4.06 -13.91 2.36
C MET A 143 -3.67 -15.35 2.70
N ASN A 144 -3.59 -16.17 1.66
CA ASN A 144 -2.99 -17.47 1.78
C ASN A 144 -1.45 -17.39 1.66
N LYS A 145 -0.75 -18.48 1.98
CA LYS A 145 0.70 -18.56 1.93
C LYS A 145 1.28 -18.17 0.56
N LYS A 146 0.62 -18.56 -0.53
CA LYS A 146 1.04 -18.22 -1.90
C LYS A 146 0.98 -16.71 -2.16
N ASP A 147 -0.05 -16.04 -1.66
CA ASP A 147 -0.18 -14.58 -1.79
C ASP A 147 0.98 -13.87 -1.09
N VAL A 148 1.26 -14.23 0.16
CA VAL A 148 2.37 -13.65 0.94
C VAL A 148 3.72 -13.97 0.30
N LEU A 149 3.93 -15.21 -0.17
CA LEU A 149 5.15 -15.61 -0.85
C LEU A 149 5.38 -14.80 -2.15
N ASN A 150 4.33 -14.52 -2.91
CA ASN A 150 4.42 -13.68 -4.10
C ASN A 150 4.87 -12.24 -3.75
N ILE A 151 4.32 -11.66 -2.67
CA ILE A 151 4.71 -10.33 -2.18
C ILE A 151 6.17 -10.33 -1.75
N TYR A 152 6.58 -11.33 -0.96
CA TYR A 152 7.96 -11.51 -0.52
C TYR A 152 8.94 -11.64 -1.69
N THR A 153 8.64 -12.51 -2.65
CA THR A 153 9.47 -12.76 -3.83
C THR A 153 9.63 -11.47 -4.69
N ASN A 154 8.57 -10.70 -4.85
CA ASN A 154 8.65 -9.41 -5.53
C ASN A 154 9.53 -8.40 -4.78
N SER A 155 9.48 -8.40 -3.44
CA SER A 155 10.32 -7.54 -2.61
C SER A 155 11.79 -7.98 -2.67
N ARG A 156 12.04 -9.29 -2.65
CA ARG A 156 13.38 -9.87 -2.83
C ARG A 156 13.98 -9.48 -4.18
N ARG A 157 13.21 -9.63 -5.27
CA ARG A 157 13.68 -9.22 -6.61
C ARG A 157 14.11 -7.75 -6.65
N ARG A 158 13.34 -6.84 -6.03
CA ARG A 158 13.70 -5.41 -5.94
C ARG A 158 14.99 -5.18 -5.19
N ARG A 159 15.25 -5.95 -4.14
CA ARG A 159 16.51 -5.90 -3.40
C ARG A 159 17.67 -6.40 -4.25
N ASP A 160 17.47 -7.51 -4.96
CA ASP A 160 18.51 -8.14 -5.76
C ASP A 160 18.91 -7.24 -6.96
N GLU A 161 17.95 -6.59 -7.63
CA GLU A 161 18.19 -5.56 -8.65
C GLU A 161 19.05 -4.42 -8.11
N TRP A 162 18.77 -3.97 -6.90
CA TRP A 162 19.58 -2.95 -6.24
C TRP A 162 21.01 -3.43 -5.93
N CYS A 163 21.16 -4.64 -5.40
CA CYS A 163 22.45 -5.22 -5.11
C CYS A 163 23.30 -5.41 -6.38
N GLU A 164 22.70 -5.81 -7.49
CA GLU A 164 23.36 -5.92 -8.79
C GLU A 164 23.90 -4.56 -9.24
N TYR A 165 23.09 -3.51 -9.13
CA TYR A 165 23.54 -2.15 -9.46
C TYR A 165 24.72 -1.70 -8.56
N GLU A 166 24.63 -1.93 -7.25
CA GLU A 166 25.73 -1.54 -6.32
C GLU A 166 27.05 -2.24 -6.67
N GLN A 167 26.99 -3.50 -7.05
CA GLN A 167 28.18 -4.29 -7.37
C GLN A 167 28.76 -3.92 -8.76
N ARG A 168 27.92 -3.66 -9.74
CA ARG A 168 28.31 -3.45 -11.14
C ARG A 168 27.49 -2.34 -11.81
N PRO A 169 27.62 -1.08 -11.36
CA PRO A 169 26.73 -0.01 -11.82
C PRO A 169 26.75 0.24 -13.31
N VAL A 170 27.93 0.20 -13.95
CA VAL A 170 28.07 0.43 -15.39
C VAL A 170 27.44 -0.71 -16.18
N ALA A 171 27.76 -1.96 -15.81
CA ALA A 171 27.20 -3.13 -16.50
C ALA A 171 25.69 -3.20 -16.35
N TYR A 172 25.14 -2.91 -15.13
CA TYR A 172 23.71 -2.87 -14.89
C TYR A 172 23.02 -1.83 -15.79
N LEU A 173 23.56 -0.62 -15.87
CA LEU A 173 22.99 0.44 -16.71
C LEU A 173 23.07 0.13 -18.20
N GLN A 174 24.18 -0.47 -18.67
CA GLN A 174 24.32 -0.90 -20.05
C GLN A 174 23.30 -1.98 -20.44
N ASN A 175 23.12 -2.99 -19.57
CA ASN A 175 22.19 -4.09 -19.80
C ASN A 175 20.70 -3.65 -19.75
N ASN A 176 20.41 -2.62 -18.98
CA ASN A 176 19.05 -2.13 -18.75
C ASN A 176 18.79 -0.76 -19.42
N TRP A 177 19.66 -0.32 -20.33
CA TRP A 177 19.49 0.96 -20.99
C TRP A 177 18.15 1.06 -21.73
N GLY A 178 17.38 2.10 -21.42
CA GLY A 178 16.03 2.29 -21.97
C GLY A 178 14.93 1.42 -21.35
N LYS A 179 15.27 0.52 -20.44
CA LYS A 179 14.33 -0.39 -19.76
C LYS A 179 14.55 -0.47 -18.26
N ILE A 180 15.06 0.61 -17.65
CA ILE A 180 15.32 0.63 -16.21
C ILE A 180 14.02 0.33 -15.46
N PRO A 181 13.97 -0.77 -14.67
CA PRO A 181 12.75 -1.18 -13.97
C PRO A 181 12.21 -0.07 -13.05
N GLU A 182 10.88 0.07 -12.98
CA GLU A 182 10.25 1.06 -12.10
C GLU A 182 10.64 0.88 -10.63
N SER A 183 10.86 -0.38 -10.21
CA SER A 183 11.34 -0.73 -8.88
C SER A 183 12.71 -0.11 -8.57
N PHE A 184 13.62 -0.12 -9.55
CA PHE A 184 14.93 0.50 -9.43
C PHE A 184 14.82 2.03 -9.41
N GLN A 185 13.97 2.62 -10.25
CA GLN A 185 13.76 4.07 -10.27
C GLN A 185 13.27 4.60 -8.91
N LYS A 186 12.47 3.83 -8.17
CA LYS A 186 12.04 4.18 -6.81
C LYS A 186 13.15 4.04 -5.76
N ALA A 187 14.11 3.17 -6.02
CA ALA A 187 15.21 2.90 -5.08
C ALA A 187 16.36 3.93 -5.18
N VAL A 188 16.37 4.75 -6.21
CA VAL A 188 17.43 5.71 -6.49
C VAL A 188 16.88 7.11 -6.73
N ALA A 189 17.71 8.11 -6.45
CA ALA A 189 17.53 9.47 -6.95
C ALA A 189 18.50 9.69 -8.11
N MET A 190 18.00 10.21 -9.21
CA MET A 190 18.81 10.57 -10.37
C MET A 190 19.22 12.03 -10.27
N TYR A 191 20.51 12.29 -10.36
CA TYR A 191 21.06 13.64 -10.38
C TYR A 191 21.81 13.86 -11.70
N ILE A 192 21.59 15.03 -12.29
CA ILE A 192 22.41 15.53 -13.39
C ILE A 192 23.51 16.39 -12.75
N MET A 193 24.75 15.92 -12.83
CA MET A 193 25.88 16.62 -12.24
C MET A 193 26.65 17.34 -13.37
N PRO A 194 26.74 18.68 -13.31
CA PRO A 194 27.62 19.40 -14.21
C PRO A 194 29.08 19.05 -13.91
N CYS A 195 29.85 18.86 -14.95
CA CYS A 195 31.31 18.72 -14.83
C CYS A 195 31.99 19.52 -15.92
N ASN A 196 33.17 20.03 -15.62
CA ASN A 196 34.04 20.67 -16.60
C ASN A 196 35.19 19.70 -16.92
N ILE A 197 35.23 19.27 -18.17
CA ILE A 197 36.31 18.40 -18.67
C ILE A 197 36.95 19.12 -19.86
N ASN A 198 38.23 19.46 -19.75
CA ASN A 198 38.98 20.17 -20.80
C ASN A 198 38.28 21.45 -21.28
N ASP A 199 37.86 22.30 -20.34
CA ASP A 199 37.13 23.57 -20.58
C ASP A 199 35.80 23.44 -21.36
N GLN A 200 35.28 22.23 -21.44
CA GLN A 200 33.93 21.98 -21.97
C GLN A 200 32.99 21.64 -20.86
N TYR A 201 31.83 22.32 -20.81
CA TYR A 201 30.76 21.99 -19.89
C TYR A 201 30.06 20.72 -20.35
N ASN A 202 30.19 19.69 -19.55
CA ASN A 202 29.53 18.41 -19.75
C ASN A 202 28.58 18.14 -18.56
N ALA A 203 27.65 17.22 -18.74
CA ALA A 203 26.80 16.73 -17.67
C ALA A 203 26.82 15.20 -17.67
N TYR A 204 26.85 14.60 -16.52
CA TYR A 204 26.69 13.16 -16.38
C TYR A 204 25.57 12.84 -15.40
N ILE A 205 24.93 11.71 -15.64
CA ILE A 205 23.85 11.21 -14.79
C ILE A 205 24.46 10.38 -13.67
N ARG A 206 24.12 10.73 -12.43
CA ARG A 206 24.49 9.96 -11.24
C ARG A 206 23.25 9.44 -10.54
N PHE A 207 23.22 8.14 -10.30
CA PHE A 207 22.23 7.51 -9.43
C PHE A 207 22.78 7.45 -8.01
N VAL A 208 22.00 7.95 -7.06
CA VAL A 208 22.35 7.94 -5.65
C VAL A 208 21.34 7.05 -4.92
N PRO A 209 21.80 6.14 -4.05
CA PRO A 209 20.92 5.29 -3.27
C PRO A 209 19.90 6.09 -2.46
N ASN A 210 18.66 5.60 -2.41
CA ASN A 210 17.69 6.07 -1.44
C ASN A 210 17.77 5.19 -0.18
N PRO A 211 18.50 5.60 0.88
CA PRO A 211 18.70 4.78 2.06
C PRO A 211 17.42 4.47 2.80
N TYR A 212 16.41 5.37 2.76
CA TYR A 212 15.10 5.14 3.35
C TYR A 212 14.35 4.00 2.64
N TYR A 213 14.40 3.96 1.31
CA TYR A 213 13.77 2.90 0.54
C TYR A 213 14.38 1.53 0.86
N ARG A 214 15.70 1.44 0.93
CA ARG A 214 16.42 0.21 1.29
C ARG A 214 16.05 -0.28 2.69
N TYR A 215 16.07 0.64 3.66
CA TYR A 215 15.69 0.35 5.05
C TYR A 215 14.24 -0.16 5.12
N LYS A 216 13.31 0.55 4.48
CA LYS A 216 11.90 0.14 4.40
C LYS A 216 11.75 -1.25 3.79
N LEU A 217 12.43 -1.51 2.68
CA LEU A 217 12.37 -2.80 1.99
C LEU A 217 12.86 -3.95 2.87
N SER A 218 13.94 -3.75 3.65
CA SER A 218 14.45 -4.78 4.56
C SER A 218 13.47 -5.08 5.71
N ILE A 219 12.80 -4.06 6.25
CA ILE A 219 11.78 -4.24 7.28
C ILE A 219 10.56 -4.98 6.72
N ASP A 220 10.07 -4.56 5.55
CA ASP A 220 8.92 -5.19 4.89
C ASP A 220 9.22 -6.68 4.63
N MET A 221 10.41 -7.01 4.11
CA MET A 221 10.82 -8.40 3.87
C MET A 221 10.87 -9.24 5.15
N GLY A 222 11.50 -8.72 6.22
CA GLY A 222 11.54 -9.42 7.51
C GLY A 222 10.15 -9.61 8.12
N SER A 223 9.19 -8.73 7.82
CA SER A 223 7.79 -8.90 8.23
C SER A 223 7.11 -10.02 7.44
N TYR A 224 7.34 -10.11 6.14
CA TYR A 224 6.76 -11.18 5.30
C TYR A 224 7.36 -12.56 5.63
N GLU A 225 8.66 -12.63 5.93
CA GLU A 225 9.30 -13.87 6.42
C GLU A 225 8.61 -14.39 7.68
N LYS A 226 8.43 -13.52 8.67
CA LYS A 226 7.74 -13.89 9.93
C LYS A 226 6.30 -14.35 9.70
N ILE A 227 5.58 -13.74 8.75
CA ILE A 227 4.22 -14.18 8.39
C ILE A 227 4.28 -15.58 7.76
N LEU A 228 5.21 -15.81 6.83
CA LEU A 228 5.37 -17.10 6.16
C LEU A 228 5.74 -18.18 7.14
N ASP A 229 6.70 -17.95 8.05
CA ASP A 229 7.12 -18.89 9.08
C ASP A 229 5.93 -19.26 9.99
N ALA A 230 5.16 -18.27 10.44
CA ALA A 230 3.98 -18.52 11.26
C ALA A 230 2.89 -19.33 10.53
N MET A 231 2.72 -19.11 9.22
CA MET A 231 1.76 -19.83 8.37
C MET A 231 2.22 -21.28 8.04
N GLU A 232 3.44 -21.68 8.40
CA GLU A 232 3.85 -23.09 8.35
C GLU A 232 3.24 -23.90 9.50
N GLU A 233 3.00 -23.24 10.63
CA GLU A 233 2.58 -23.91 11.88
C GLU A 233 1.09 -23.73 12.18
N ASP A 234 0.46 -22.68 11.61
CA ASP A 234 -0.91 -22.28 11.96
C ASP A 234 -1.65 -21.67 10.76
N ASP A 235 -2.71 -22.33 10.32
CA ASP A 235 -3.57 -21.85 9.20
C ASP A 235 -4.22 -20.49 9.50
N ASP A 236 -4.38 -20.14 10.77
CA ASP A 236 -4.93 -18.87 11.22
C ASP A 236 -3.85 -17.83 11.56
N ALA A 237 -2.59 -18.11 11.27
CA ALA A 237 -1.48 -17.20 11.58
C ALA A 237 -1.66 -15.81 10.96
N PHE A 238 -2.06 -15.73 9.70
CA PHE A 238 -2.25 -14.43 9.04
C PHE A 238 -3.30 -13.55 9.73
N PRO A 239 -4.54 -14.00 9.96
CA PRO A 239 -5.52 -13.19 10.70
C PRO A 239 -5.09 -12.88 12.14
N LYS A 240 -4.43 -13.81 12.86
CA LYS A 240 -3.89 -13.54 14.20
C LYS A 240 -2.85 -12.41 14.19
N ILE A 241 -1.93 -12.43 13.23
CA ILE A 241 -0.92 -11.38 13.04
C ILE A 241 -1.59 -10.04 12.71
N VAL A 242 -2.57 -10.04 11.81
CA VAL A 242 -3.32 -8.82 11.46
C VAL A 242 -4.05 -8.26 12.69
N CYS A 243 -4.70 -9.09 13.50
CA CYS A 243 -5.33 -8.66 14.75
C CYS A 243 -4.33 -7.96 15.66
N SER A 244 -3.12 -8.51 15.81
CA SER A 244 -2.07 -7.90 16.62
C SER A 244 -1.65 -6.49 16.15
N TRP A 245 -1.76 -6.18 14.85
CA TRP A 245 -1.45 -4.85 14.33
C TRP A 245 -2.37 -3.77 14.89
N PHE A 246 -3.60 -4.15 15.24
CA PHE A 246 -4.64 -3.27 15.75
C PHE A 246 -4.92 -3.48 17.25
N GLY A 247 -4.08 -4.26 17.94
CA GLY A 247 -4.26 -4.54 19.38
C GLY A 247 -5.52 -5.34 19.68
N LYS A 248 -5.94 -6.20 18.74
CA LYS A 248 -7.12 -7.07 18.88
C LYS A 248 -6.69 -8.53 19.08
N GLU A 249 -7.54 -9.29 19.75
CA GLU A 249 -7.45 -10.75 19.76
C GLU A 249 -8.23 -11.33 18.59
N PHE A 250 -7.72 -12.43 18.03
CA PHE A 250 -8.38 -13.11 16.92
C PHE A 250 -9.51 -14.00 17.43
N ASP A 251 -10.68 -13.85 16.84
CA ASP A 251 -11.83 -14.72 16.99
C ASP A 251 -12.17 -15.33 15.61
N PRO A 252 -12.34 -16.66 15.47
CA PRO A 252 -12.76 -17.30 14.23
C PRO A 252 -14.04 -16.67 13.63
N ALA A 253 -14.95 -16.15 14.44
CA ALA A 253 -16.15 -15.44 13.98
C ALA A 253 -15.86 -14.14 13.20
N MET A 254 -14.61 -13.65 13.23
CA MET A 254 -14.18 -12.52 12.39
C MET A 254 -14.03 -12.89 10.92
N LYS A 255 -13.88 -14.18 10.60
CA LYS A 255 -13.85 -14.68 9.22
C LYS A 255 -15.26 -14.63 8.64
N GLN A 256 -15.34 -14.15 7.43
CA GLN A 256 -16.58 -14.07 6.67
C GLN A 256 -16.36 -14.89 5.39
N ASP A 257 -17.14 -15.93 5.21
CA ASP A 257 -17.12 -16.80 4.03
C ASP A 257 -18.11 -16.31 2.96
#